data_61ab52f25313cb3e05c2f82799125d1f
#
_entry.id   61ab52f25313cb3e05c2f82799125d1f
#
_cell.length_a   1.000
_cell.length_b   1.000
_cell.length_c   1.000
_cell.angle_alpha   90.00
_cell.angle_beta   90.00
_cell.angle_gamma   90.00
#
_symmetry.space_group_name_H-M   'P 1'
#
loop_
_entity.id
_entity.type
_entity.pdbx_description
1 polymer ?
#
loop_
_entity_poly.entity_id
_entity_poly.type
_entity_poly.pdbx_seq_one_letter_code
_entity_poly.pdbx_strand_id
1 'polypeptide(L)'
;NIPRPTPKADELLVQVYAAGVNPVDNMIPTGMFKPVLHFQLPATLGSDLAGVVVEVGSRVTRFKPGDAIYANIFDLGIGAIAEFAVVPEHAAALKPANLDFVQAAAMPMVGLTSWQALKERLDLRKGQKLFIPAGSGGIGSFAIQLAKQLGAKVGTTTSTGNVAQVRALGADEVVDYKRQEFEQVLRGYDAALGTLRGDAIEKSVGILKPGGRIVSLVGPL
;
A
#
# COMPACT_ATOMS: atom_id res chain seq x y z
N ASN A 1 -14.71 -6.65 -24.40
CA ASN A 1 -15.79 -6.63 -23.39
C ASN A 1 -15.84 -7.99 -22.70
N ILE A 2 -16.03 -7.98 -21.39
CA ILE A 2 -16.24 -9.19 -20.55
C ILE A 2 -17.65 -9.13 -19.96
N PRO A 3 -18.29 -10.27 -19.63
CA PRO A 3 -19.57 -10.28 -18.94
C PRO A 3 -19.50 -9.55 -17.58
N ARG A 4 -20.59 -8.88 -17.22
CA ARG A 4 -20.77 -8.34 -15.88
C ARG A 4 -20.73 -9.50 -14.87
N PRO A 5 -19.88 -9.44 -13.84
CA PRO A 5 -19.80 -10.51 -12.86
C PRO A 5 -21.03 -10.54 -11.94
N THR A 6 -21.30 -11.71 -11.36
CA THR A 6 -22.37 -11.90 -10.38
C THR A 6 -21.74 -12.18 -9.00
N PRO A 7 -22.14 -11.46 -7.95
CA PRO A 7 -21.58 -11.67 -6.62
C PRO A 7 -22.08 -12.99 -6.02
N LYS A 8 -21.22 -13.69 -5.28
CA LYS A 8 -21.61 -14.83 -4.43
C LYS A 8 -22.32 -14.34 -3.16
N ALA A 9 -22.72 -15.28 -2.32
CA ALA A 9 -23.53 -14.98 -1.14
C ALA A 9 -22.89 -13.97 -0.16
N ASP A 10 -21.57 -13.93 -0.07
CA ASP A 10 -20.78 -13.08 0.83
C ASP A 10 -19.98 -11.99 0.11
N GLU A 11 -20.40 -11.66 -1.11
CA GLU A 11 -19.70 -10.69 -1.96
C GLU A 11 -20.61 -9.51 -2.32
N LEU A 12 -19.96 -8.41 -2.65
CA LEU A 12 -20.54 -7.17 -3.17
C LEU A 12 -20.28 -7.10 -4.66
N LEU A 13 -21.23 -6.65 -5.43
CA LEU A 13 -21.00 -6.15 -6.78
C LEU A 13 -20.83 -4.63 -6.72
N VAL A 14 -19.69 -4.15 -7.12
CA VAL A 14 -19.31 -2.73 -7.06
C VAL A 14 -19.21 -2.16 -8.46
N GLN A 15 -19.90 -1.06 -8.73
CA GLN A 15 -19.62 -0.20 -9.86
C GLN A 15 -18.35 0.59 -9.54
N VAL A 16 -17.28 0.35 -10.30
CA VAL A 16 -15.98 0.96 -10.06
C VAL A 16 -15.94 2.37 -10.61
N TYR A 17 -15.59 3.33 -9.79
CA TYR A 17 -15.40 4.73 -10.17
C TYR A 17 -13.92 5.08 -10.36
N ALA A 18 -13.05 4.41 -9.62
CA ALA A 18 -11.61 4.52 -9.77
C ALA A 18 -10.92 3.21 -9.36
N ALA A 19 -9.83 2.88 -10.04
CA ALA A 19 -8.94 1.77 -9.71
C ALA A 19 -7.53 2.29 -9.47
N GLY A 20 -6.88 1.83 -8.40
CA GLY A 20 -5.46 2.08 -8.15
C GLY A 20 -4.59 1.12 -8.98
N VAL A 21 -3.47 1.62 -9.50
CA VAL A 21 -2.47 0.81 -10.20
C VAL A 21 -1.22 0.71 -9.34
N ASN A 22 -0.83 -0.51 -9.02
CA ASN A 22 0.32 -0.82 -8.18
C ASN A 22 1.41 -1.54 -9.01
N PRO A 23 2.69 -1.46 -8.61
CA PRO A 23 3.76 -2.22 -9.28
C PRO A 23 3.47 -3.72 -9.39
N VAL A 24 2.78 -4.29 -8.41
CA VAL A 24 2.40 -5.71 -8.38
C VAL A 24 1.45 -6.09 -9.53
N ASP A 25 0.57 -5.19 -9.96
CA ASP A 25 -0.35 -5.45 -11.07
C ASP A 25 0.41 -5.70 -12.39
N ASN A 26 1.56 -5.03 -12.59
CA ASN A 26 2.44 -5.29 -13.73
C ASN A 26 3.25 -6.60 -13.59
N MET A 27 3.40 -7.14 -12.39
CA MET A 27 4.15 -8.38 -12.14
C MET A 27 3.26 -9.62 -12.28
N ILE A 28 1.95 -9.49 -12.11
CA ILE A 28 1.00 -10.60 -12.26
C ILE A 28 1.07 -11.23 -13.66
N PRO A 29 1.04 -10.48 -14.78
CA PRO A 29 1.12 -11.05 -16.13
C PRO A 29 2.43 -11.78 -16.41
N THR A 30 3.52 -11.47 -15.71
CA THR A 30 4.81 -12.18 -15.86
C THR A 30 4.79 -13.60 -15.28
N GLY A 31 3.73 -13.95 -14.54
CA GLY A 31 3.60 -15.23 -13.86
C GLY A 31 4.34 -15.32 -12.52
N MET A 32 4.96 -14.23 -12.04
CA MET A 32 5.71 -14.22 -10.78
C MET A 32 4.85 -14.63 -9.58
N PHE A 33 3.57 -14.33 -9.61
CA PHE A 33 2.62 -14.65 -8.54
C PHE A 33 1.84 -15.94 -8.73
N LYS A 34 2.12 -16.75 -9.78
CA LYS A 34 1.43 -18.03 -9.99
C LYS A 34 1.44 -18.98 -8.79
N PRO A 35 2.51 -19.04 -7.97
CA PRO A 35 2.50 -19.90 -6.78
C PRO A 35 1.55 -19.43 -5.67
N VAL A 36 1.16 -18.16 -5.67
CA VAL A 36 0.40 -17.51 -4.60
C VAL A 36 -1.02 -17.16 -5.04
N LEU A 37 -1.16 -16.61 -6.26
CA LEU A 37 -2.44 -16.18 -6.79
C LEU A 37 -3.06 -17.25 -7.67
N HIS A 38 -4.28 -17.66 -7.33
CA HIS A 38 -5.05 -18.65 -8.07
C HIS A 38 -6.23 -17.96 -8.77
N PHE A 39 -6.09 -17.68 -10.06
CA PHE A 39 -7.16 -17.17 -10.90
C PHE A 39 -7.16 -17.85 -12.27
N GLN A 40 -8.32 -17.89 -12.90
CA GLN A 40 -8.48 -18.44 -14.25
C GLN A 40 -8.16 -17.38 -15.31
N LEU A 41 -7.55 -17.80 -16.42
CA LEU A 41 -7.31 -16.93 -17.57
C LEU A 41 -8.44 -17.09 -18.61
N PRO A 42 -8.86 -16.02 -19.29
CA PRO A 42 -8.38 -14.64 -19.15
C PRO A 42 -8.85 -13.97 -17.86
N ALA A 43 -7.97 -13.18 -17.21
CA ALA A 43 -8.26 -12.47 -15.97
C ALA A 43 -8.21 -10.96 -16.17
N THR A 44 -9.10 -10.24 -15.52
CA THR A 44 -9.04 -8.77 -15.42
C THR A 44 -8.04 -8.40 -14.32
N LEU A 45 -7.18 -7.44 -14.60
CA LEU A 45 -6.15 -6.97 -13.66
C LEU A 45 -6.71 -5.93 -12.67
N GLY A 46 -5.85 -5.56 -11.73
CA GLY A 46 -6.10 -4.51 -10.74
C GLY A 46 -6.50 -5.07 -9.38
N SER A 47 -5.94 -4.46 -8.36
CA SER A 47 -6.08 -4.91 -6.96
C SER A 47 -6.84 -3.91 -6.10
N ASP A 48 -6.67 -2.62 -6.37
CA ASP A 48 -7.28 -1.53 -5.60
C ASP A 48 -8.43 -0.90 -6.35
N LEU A 49 -9.53 -0.67 -5.66
CA LEU A 49 -10.69 0.03 -6.22
C LEU A 49 -11.40 0.93 -5.19
N ALA A 50 -12.14 1.89 -5.73
CA ALA A 50 -13.20 2.60 -5.02
C ALA A 50 -14.41 2.75 -5.95
N GLY A 51 -15.60 2.60 -5.39
CA GLY A 51 -16.83 2.60 -6.16
C GLY A 51 -18.08 2.54 -5.29
N VAL A 52 -19.21 2.29 -5.93
CA VAL A 52 -20.52 2.21 -5.27
C VAL A 52 -21.04 0.78 -5.36
N VAL A 53 -21.50 0.25 -4.24
CA VAL A 53 -22.17 -1.06 -4.19
C VAL A 53 -23.46 -0.97 -4.97
N VAL A 54 -23.67 -1.88 -5.93
CA VAL A 54 -24.91 -1.95 -6.75
C VAL A 54 -25.73 -3.18 -6.43
N GLU A 55 -25.10 -4.24 -5.92
CA GLU A 55 -25.76 -5.48 -5.56
C GLU A 55 -24.99 -6.14 -4.40
N VAL A 56 -25.69 -6.88 -3.53
CA VAL A 56 -25.10 -7.61 -2.41
C VAL A 56 -25.57 -9.06 -2.41
N GLY A 57 -24.69 -9.97 -2.04
CA GLY A 57 -24.99 -11.37 -1.84
C GLY A 57 -25.90 -11.59 -0.62
N SER A 58 -26.56 -12.75 -0.57
CA SER A 58 -27.57 -13.07 0.43
C SER A 58 -27.09 -13.16 1.88
N ARG A 59 -25.77 -13.26 2.11
CA ARG A 59 -25.15 -13.30 3.45
C ARG A 59 -24.45 -11.99 3.84
N VAL A 60 -24.43 -11.01 2.97
CA VAL A 60 -23.84 -9.69 3.26
C VAL A 60 -24.70 -8.97 4.32
N THR A 61 -24.04 -8.43 5.33
CA THR A 61 -24.68 -7.76 6.47
C THR A 61 -24.17 -6.35 6.74
N ARG A 62 -22.96 -6.03 6.29
CA ARG A 62 -22.27 -4.74 6.59
C ARG A 62 -22.51 -3.65 5.58
N PHE A 63 -22.94 -4.01 4.37
CA PHE A 63 -23.11 -3.09 3.26
C PHE A 63 -24.47 -3.28 2.57
N LYS A 64 -24.89 -2.23 1.85
CA LYS A 64 -26.11 -2.22 1.05
C LYS A 64 -25.87 -1.50 -0.28
N PRO A 65 -26.72 -1.71 -1.29
CA PRO A 65 -26.70 -0.91 -2.51
C PRO A 65 -26.74 0.60 -2.21
N GLY A 66 -25.88 1.36 -2.90
CA GLY A 66 -25.69 2.79 -2.70
C GLY A 66 -24.52 3.16 -1.77
N ASP A 67 -23.98 2.23 -1.01
CA ASP A 67 -22.81 2.50 -0.17
C ASP A 67 -21.57 2.76 -1.03
N ALA A 68 -20.87 3.86 -0.77
CA ALA A 68 -19.56 4.15 -1.34
C ALA A 68 -18.47 3.42 -0.55
N ILE A 69 -17.69 2.58 -1.24
CA ILE A 69 -16.65 1.75 -0.62
C ILE A 69 -15.30 1.91 -1.31
N TYR A 70 -14.27 1.43 -0.64
CA TYR A 70 -12.95 1.16 -1.22
C TYR A 70 -12.43 -0.18 -0.73
N ALA A 71 -11.59 -0.85 -1.51
CA ALA A 71 -11.14 -2.20 -1.21
C ALA A 71 -9.80 -2.53 -1.88
N ASN A 72 -9.08 -3.49 -1.29
CA ASN A 72 -8.00 -4.22 -1.96
C ASN A 72 -8.44 -5.67 -2.14
N ILE A 73 -8.35 -6.18 -3.38
CA ILE A 73 -8.74 -7.55 -3.76
C ILE A 73 -7.58 -8.34 -4.37
N PHE A 74 -6.34 -8.01 -4.02
CA PHE A 74 -5.13 -8.58 -4.61
C PHE A 74 -5.09 -10.11 -4.57
N ASP A 75 -5.37 -10.72 -3.42
CA ASP A 75 -5.36 -12.17 -3.20
C ASP A 75 -6.77 -12.81 -3.22
N LEU A 76 -7.78 -12.05 -3.60
CA LEU A 76 -9.18 -12.44 -3.54
C LEU A 76 -9.84 -12.56 -4.92
N GLY A 77 -9.02 -12.50 -6.00
CA GLY A 77 -9.50 -12.70 -7.35
C GLY A 77 -9.11 -11.62 -8.35
N ILE A 78 -8.54 -10.50 -7.92
CA ILE A 78 -8.22 -9.34 -8.76
C ILE A 78 -9.42 -8.86 -9.60
N GLY A 79 -9.26 -7.87 -10.49
CA GLY A 79 -10.33 -7.44 -11.41
C GLY A 79 -10.82 -6.01 -11.18
N ALA A 80 -10.05 -5.18 -10.45
CA ALA A 80 -10.43 -3.81 -10.14
C ALA A 80 -10.45 -2.87 -11.37
N ILE A 81 -9.69 -3.21 -12.45
CA ILE A 81 -9.63 -2.41 -13.67
C ILE A 81 -10.76 -2.86 -14.61
N ALA A 82 -12.00 -2.58 -14.23
CA ALA A 82 -13.23 -2.87 -14.96
C ALA A 82 -14.34 -1.92 -14.53
N GLU A 83 -15.46 -1.88 -15.27
CA GLU A 83 -16.64 -1.11 -14.88
C GLU A 83 -17.33 -1.66 -13.63
N PHE A 84 -17.25 -2.98 -13.44
CA PHE A 84 -17.79 -3.68 -12.28
C PHE A 84 -16.79 -4.70 -11.75
N ALA A 85 -16.68 -4.77 -10.42
CA ALA A 85 -15.85 -5.74 -9.73
C ALA A 85 -16.63 -6.43 -8.62
N VAL A 86 -16.30 -7.69 -8.36
CA VAL A 86 -16.78 -8.42 -7.19
C VAL A 86 -15.80 -8.22 -6.05
N VAL A 87 -16.31 -7.87 -4.88
CA VAL A 87 -15.53 -7.59 -3.67
C VAL A 87 -16.08 -8.43 -2.52
N PRO A 88 -15.30 -9.33 -1.91
CA PRO A 88 -15.71 -9.99 -0.68
C PRO A 88 -16.02 -8.97 0.43
N GLU A 89 -17.09 -9.19 1.19
CA GLU A 89 -17.56 -8.25 2.23
C GLU A 89 -16.44 -7.86 3.21
N HIS A 90 -15.61 -8.83 3.60
CA HIS A 90 -14.53 -8.60 4.57
C HIS A 90 -13.38 -7.73 4.02
N ALA A 91 -13.22 -7.64 2.71
CA ALA A 91 -12.18 -6.83 2.05
C ALA A 91 -12.60 -5.37 1.84
N ALA A 92 -13.89 -5.06 2.01
CA ALA A 92 -14.42 -3.73 1.80
C ALA A 92 -14.46 -2.89 3.09
N ALA A 93 -14.28 -1.59 2.91
CA ALA A 93 -14.56 -0.58 3.92
C ALA A 93 -15.34 0.58 3.31
N LEU A 94 -16.14 1.30 4.13
CA LEU A 94 -16.81 2.51 3.68
C LEU A 94 -15.77 3.56 3.29
N LYS A 95 -15.96 4.18 2.15
CA LYS A 95 -15.10 5.26 1.67
C LYS A 95 -15.18 6.45 2.65
N PRO A 96 -14.05 6.99 3.11
CA PRO A 96 -14.05 8.21 3.90
C PRO A 96 -14.77 9.35 3.18
N ALA A 97 -15.62 10.09 3.91
CA ALA A 97 -16.46 11.14 3.31
C ALA A 97 -15.64 12.30 2.71
N ASN A 98 -14.45 12.55 3.27
CA ASN A 98 -13.53 13.62 2.83
C ASN A 98 -12.61 13.23 1.65
N LEU A 99 -12.71 12.00 1.12
CA LEU A 99 -11.97 11.59 -0.05
C LEU A 99 -12.91 11.42 -1.25
N ASP A 100 -12.46 11.80 -2.43
CA ASP A 100 -13.10 11.39 -3.67
C ASP A 100 -12.75 9.91 -4.01
N PHE A 101 -13.33 9.37 -5.08
CA PHE A 101 -13.09 7.98 -5.46
C PHE A 101 -11.65 7.74 -5.94
N VAL A 102 -11.04 8.72 -6.60
CA VAL A 102 -9.65 8.61 -7.08
C VAL A 102 -8.68 8.54 -5.91
N GLN A 103 -8.86 9.43 -4.93
CA GLN A 103 -8.08 9.44 -3.71
C GLN A 103 -8.29 8.15 -2.91
N ALA A 104 -9.53 7.71 -2.78
CA ALA A 104 -9.86 6.49 -2.04
C ALA A 104 -9.28 5.23 -2.69
N ALA A 105 -9.31 5.12 -4.03
CA ALA A 105 -8.73 3.98 -4.74
C ALA A 105 -7.20 3.90 -4.63
N ALA A 106 -6.52 5.00 -4.35
CA ALA A 106 -5.07 5.02 -4.16
C ALA A 106 -4.61 4.53 -2.78
N MET A 107 -5.54 4.28 -1.86
CA MET A 107 -5.23 4.02 -0.44
C MET A 107 -5.06 2.55 -0.05
N PRO A 108 -5.84 1.57 -0.58
CA PRO A 108 -5.94 0.26 0.05
C PRO A 108 -4.61 -0.50 0.11
N MET A 109 -3.92 -0.72 -1.01
CA MET A 109 -2.65 -1.44 -1.04
C MET A 109 -1.58 -0.77 -0.17
N VAL A 110 -1.38 0.53 -0.37
CA VAL A 110 -0.32 1.27 0.34
C VAL A 110 -0.63 1.41 1.83
N GLY A 111 -1.92 1.59 2.18
CA GLY A 111 -2.39 1.69 3.55
C GLY A 111 -2.23 0.40 4.32
N LEU A 112 -2.73 -0.71 3.77
CA LEU A 112 -2.61 -2.05 4.37
C LEU A 112 -1.15 -2.46 4.51
N THR A 113 -0.34 -2.30 3.45
CA THR A 113 1.09 -2.61 3.48
C THR A 113 1.83 -1.82 4.56
N SER A 114 1.57 -0.50 4.63
CA SER A 114 2.21 0.35 5.65
C SER A 114 1.77 -0.01 7.05
N TRP A 115 0.48 -0.27 7.26
CA TRP A 115 -0.05 -0.69 8.57
C TRP A 115 0.58 -2.00 9.04
N GLN A 116 0.54 -3.03 8.21
CA GLN A 116 1.11 -4.34 8.52
C GLN A 116 2.61 -4.24 8.82
N ALA A 117 3.35 -3.49 7.99
CA ALA A 117 4.79 -3.33 8.19
C ALA A 117 5.10 -2.57 9.49
N LEU A 118 4.47 -1.43 9.72
CA LEU A 118 4.83 -0.52 10.82
C LEU A 118 4.22 -0.98 12.16
N LYS A 119 2.97 -1.43 12.18
CA LYS A 119 2.27 -1.81 13.40
C LYS A 119 2.45 -3.28 13.76
N GLU A 120 2.25 -4.19 12.80
CA GLU A 120 2.20 -5.62 13.10
C GLU A 120 3.58 -6.28 13.08
N ARG A 121 4.47 -5.84 12.17
CA ARG A 121 5.81 -6.43 12.03
C ARG A 121 6.90 -5.68 12.78
N LEU A 122 6.97 -4.36 12.62
CA LEU A 122 7.97 -3.54 13.33
C LEU A 122 7.55 -3.21 14.75
N ASP A 123 6.27 -3.28 15.10
CA ASP A 123 5.73 -2.78 16.38
C ASP A 123 6.28 -1.39 16.70
N LEU A 124 6.16 -0.48 15.71
CA LEU A 124 6.71 0.86 15.78
C LEU A 124 6.06 1.65 16.92
N ARG A 125 6.89 2.24 17.78
CA ARG A 125 6.44 2.95 18.99
C ARG A 125 6.84 4.42 18.95
N LYS A 126 6.10 5.22 19.73
CA LYS A 126 6.38 6.64 19.92
C LYS A 126 7.84 6.87 20.33
N GLY A 127 8.47 7.86 19.71
CA GLY A 127 9.85 8.26 19.96
C GLY A 127 10.92 7.48 19.20
N GLN A 128 10.58 6.36 18.58
CA GLN A 128 11.52 5.61 17.75
C GLN A 128 11.84 6.34 16.44
N LYS A 129 13.03 6.10 15.89
CA LYS A 129 13.46 6.58 14.57
C LYS A 129 13.21 5.49 13.53
N LEU A 130 12.41 5.79 12.53
CA LEU A 130 12.11 4.92 11.39
C LEU A 130 12.74 5.49 10.11
N PHE A 131 13.46 4.65 9.38
CA PHE A 131 13.94 4.96 8.05
C PHE A 131 13.00 4.39 6.98
N ILE A 132 12.58 5.23 6.04
CA ILE A 132 11.69 4.87 4.92
C ILE A 132 12.37 5.34 3.62
N PRO A 133 13.08 4.47 2.87
CA PRO A 133 13.60 4.84 1.56
C PRO A 133 12.46 5.12 0.56
N ALA A 134 12.74 5.92 -0.46
CA ALA A 134 11.77 6.30 -1.48
C ALA A 134 10.48 6.95 -0.92
N GLY A 135 10.63 7.94 -0.04
CA GLY A 135 9.52 8.56 0.69
C GLY A 135 8.46 9.25 -0.16
N SER A 136 8.78 9.63 -1.40
CA SER A 136 7.80 10.21 -2.34
C SER A 136 7.02 9.18 -3.16
N GLY A 137 7.32 7.88 -3.00
CA GLY A 137 6.56 6.79 -3.64
C GLY A 137 5.22 6.51 -2.93
N GLY A 138 4.39 5.65 -3.50
CA GLY A 138 3.07 5.31 -2.96
C GLY A 138 3.13 4.85 -1.50
N ILE A 139 3.88 3.78 -1.21
CA ILE A 139 4.05 3.27 0.17
C ILE A 139 4.77 4.31 1.04
N GLY A 140 5.85 4.93 0.54
CA GLY A 140 6.65 5.89 1.30
C GLY A 140 5.84 7.08 1.80
N SER A 141 5.03 7.68 0.93
CA SER A 141 4.21 8.84 1.26
C SER A 141 3.14 8.53 2.31
N PHE A 142 2.54 7.34 2.26
CA PHE A 142 1.58 6.90 3.28
C PHE A 142 2.29 6.52 4.59
N ALA A 143 3.38 5.76 4.51
CA ALA A 143 4.12 5.29 5.67
C ALA A 143 4.74 6.43 6.49
N ILE A 144 5.20 7.53 5.85
CA ILE A 144 5.67 8.73 6.54
C ILE A 144 4.55 9.28 7.44
N GLN A 145 3.38 9.52 6.89
CA GLN A 145 2.24 10.08 7.62
C GLN A 145 1.79 9.16 8.76
N LEU A 146 1.68 7.85 8.49
CA LEU A 146 1.33 6.87 9.51
C LEU A 146 2.37 6.82 10.64
N ALA A 147 3.66 6.81 10.32
CA ALA A 147 4.73 6.83 11.32
C ALA A 147 4.69 8.09 12.19
N LYS A 148 4.40 9.25 11.61
CA LYS A 148 4.22 10.49 12.36
C LYS A 148 3.02 10.42 13.29
N GLN A 149 1.90 9.86 12.87
CA GLN A 149 0.72 9.60 13.71
C GLN A 149 1.04 8.66 14.88
N LEU A 150 1.91 7.68 14.67
CA LEU A 150 2.41 6.78 15.71
C LEU A 150 3.45 7.45 16.64
N GLY A 151 3.80 8.70 16.38
CA GLY A 151 4.74 9.49 17.18
C GLY A 151 6.21 9.17 16.93
N ALA A 152 6.54 8.54 15.82
CA ALA A 152 7.92 8.25 15.42
C ALA A 152 8.60 9.46 14.78
N LYS A 153 9.94 9.45 14.78
CA LYS A 153 10.78 10.32 13.95
C LYS A 153 11.07 9.59 12.64
N VAL A 154 10.97 10.30 11.52
CA VAL A 154 11.07 9.70 10.19
C VAL A 154 12.24 10.27 9.41
N GLY A 155 13.16 9.39 8.98
CA GLY A 155 14.15 9.68 7.97
C GLY A 155 13.72 9.05 6.63
N THR A 156 14.00 9.73 5.52
CA THR A 156 13.64 9.24 4.20
C THR A 156 14.62 9.69 3.12
N THR A 157 14.59 8.98 1.99
CA THR A 157 15.27 9.41 0.77
C THR A 157 14.27 9.80 -0.30
N THR A 158 14.62 10.78 -1.12
CA THR A 158 13.83 11.19 -2.29
C THR A 158 14.70 11.88 -3.32
N SER A 159 14.18 12.19 -4.51
CA SER A 159 14.84 13.04 -5.50
C SER A 159 14.69 14.52 -5.15
N THR A 160 15.57 15.36 -5.69
CA THR A 160 15.62 16.81 -5.45
C THR A 160 14.24 17.48 -5.54
N GLY A 161 13.48 17.17 -6.59
CA GLY A 161 12.16 17.80 -6.83
C GLY A 161 11.09 17.44 -5.81
N ASN A 162 11.27 16.35 -5.05
CA ASN A 162 10.26 15.84 -4.11
C ASN A 162 10.62 16.13 -2.64
N VAL A 163 11.74 16.83 -2.36
CA VAL A 163 12.18 17.14 -0.99
C VAL A 163 11.12 17.93 -0.22
N ALA A 164 10.54 18.95 -0.83
CA ALA A 164 9.50 19.75 -0.21
C ALA A 164 8.23 18.91 0.10
N GLN A 165 7.85 18.03 -0.82
CA GLN A 165 6.70 17.14 -0.65
C GLN A 165 6.86 16.22 0.56
N VAL A 166 7.98 15.48 0.67
CA VAL A 166 8.14 14.53 1.78
C VAL A 166 8.29 15.22 3.13
N ARG A 167 8.84 16.44 3.17
CA ARG A 167 8.84 17.29 4.37
C ARG A 167 7.44 17.70 4.78
N ALA A 168 6.60 18.10 3.83
CA ALA A 168 5.19 18.44 4.09
C ALA A 168 4.39 17.24 4.62
N LEU A 169 4.76 16.00 4.23
CA LEU A 169 4.18 14.77 4.77
C LEU A 169 4.65 14.45 6.21
N GLY A 170 5.65 15.18 6.73
CA GLY A 170 6.14 15.07 8.09
C GLY A 170 7.49 14.37 8.27
N ALA A 171 8.26 14.13 7.19
CA ALA A 171 9.60 13.59 7.31
C ALA A 171 10.54 14.57 8.03
N ASP A 172 11.22 14.08 9.09
CA ASP A 172 12.13 14.89 9.93
C ASP A 172 13.51 15.01 9.30
N GLU A 173 14.04 13.93 8.72
CA GLU A 173 15.34 13.88 8.06
C GLU A 173 15.14 13.45 6.60
N VAL A 174 15.55 14.29 5.65
CA VAL A 174 15.36 14.03 4.21
C VAL A 174 16.69 14.06 3.50
N VAL A 175 17.03 12.96 2.86
CA VAL A 175 18.23 12.82 2.04
C VAL A 175 17.85 12.85 0.56
N ASP A 176 18.44 13.79 -0.17
CA ASP A 176 18.35 13.85 -1.63
C ASP A 176 19.38 12.87 -2.22
N TYR A 177 18.92 11.71 -2.70
CA TYR A 177 19.78 10.66 -3.23
C TYR A 177 20.50 11.05 -4.55
N LYS A 178 20.15 12.19 -5.16
CA LYS A 178 20.86 12.74 -6.30
C LYS A 178 22.15 13.48 -5.89
N ARG A 179 22.30 13.78 -4.60
CA ARG A 179 23.39 14.62 -4.06
C ARG A 179 24.28 13.89 -3.07
N GLN A 180 23.72 12.93 -2.31
CA GLN A 180 24.47 12.23 -1.27
C GLN A 180 23.85 10.86 -0.97
N GLU A 181 24.69 9.95 -0.53
CA GLU A 181 24.29 8.61 -0.07
C GLU A 181 23.75 8.70 1.35
N PHE A 182 22.56 8.11 1.60
CA PHE A 182 21.91 8.19 2.92
C PHE A 182 22.72 7.50 4.03
N GLU A 183 23.40 6.40 3.71
CA GLU A 183 24.23 5.66 4.65
C GLU A 183 25.49 6.42 5.09
N GLN A 184 25.83 7.55 4.48
CA GLN A 184 26.91 8.42 4.94
C GLN A 184 26.46 9.44 5.99
N VAL A 185 25.18 9.79 6.00
CA VAL A 185 24.65 10.90 6.80
C VAL A 185 23.61 10.48 7.84
N LEU A 186 22.94 9.35 7.65
CA LEU A 186 21.95 8.85 8.60
C LEU A 186 22.54 7.76 9.50
N ARG A 187 22.19 7.79 10.79
CA ARG A 187 22.62 6.80 11.79
C ARG A 187 21.61 6.68 12.92
N GLY A 188 21.69 5.54 13.61
CA GLY A 188 20.99 5.35 14.88
C GLY A 188 19.48 5.18 14.73
N TYR A 189 19.03 4.48 13.69
CA TYR A 189 17.61 4.17 13.48
C TYR A 189 17.20 2.92 14.27
N ASP A 190 15.99 2.94 14.80
CA ASP A 190 15.40 1.81 15.52
C ASP A 190 14.79 0.80 14.56
N ALA A 191 14.30 1.29 13.42
CA ALA A 191 13.67 0.47 12.41
C ALA A 191 13.87 1.02 10.99
N ALA A 192 13.73 0.14 9.99
CA ALA A 192 13.68 0.50 8.57
C ALA A 192 12.59 -0.25 7.82
N LEU A 193 12.01 0.41 6.82
CA LEU A 193 11.06 -0.16 5.87
C LEU A 193 11.78 -0.35 4.52
N GLY A 194 12.15 -1.59 4.18
CA GLY A 194 12.86 -1.93 2.94
C GLY A 194 11.91 -1.94 1.74
N THR A 195 11.84 -0.84 1.01
CA THR A 195 10.99 -0.67 -0.17
C THR A 195 11.75 -0.78 -1.49
N LEU A 196 13.08 -0.80 -1.43
CA LEU A 196 13.97 -0.83 -2.59
C LEU A 196 14.73 -2.16 -2.66
N ARG A 197 15.03 -2.59 -3.88
CA ARG A 197 15.85 -3.79 -4.18
C ARG A 197 17.35 -3.45 -4.22
N GLY A 198 18.17 -4.49 -4.37
CA GLY A 198 19.61 -4.36 -4.48
C GLY A 198 20.27 -4.10 -3.12
N ASP A 199 21.34 -3.32 -3.11
CA ASP A 199 22.15 -2.98 -1.93
C ASP A 199 21.45 -2.02 -0.93
N ALA A 200 20.31 -1.47 -1.32
CA ALA A 200 19.57 -0.52 -0.47
C ALA A 200 19.12 -1.14 0.86
N ILE A 201 18.87 -2.45 0.89
CA ILE A 201 18.52 -3.16 2.13
C ILE A 201 19.73 -3.25 3.05
N GLU A 202 20.89 -3.69 2.55
CA GLU A 202 22.15 -3.79 3.31
C GLU A 202 22.56 -2.42 3.85
N LYS A 203 22.51 -1.40 3.02
CA LYS A 203 22.75 0.00 3.41
C LYS A 203 21.77 0.47 4.49
N SER A 204 20.50 0.07 4.41
CA SER A 204 19.49 0.38 5.44
C SER A 204 19.80 -0.32 6.75
N VAL A 205 20.29 -1.56 6.72
CA VAL A 205 20.76 -2.27 7.93
C VAL A 205 21.95 -1.54 8.55
N GLY A 206 22.88 -1.02 7.74
CA GLY A 206 24.07 -0.29 8.20
C GLY A 206 23.80 0.99 8.99
N ILE A 207 22.62 1.57 8.88
CA ILE A 207 22.22 2.76 9.65
C ILE A 207 21.42 2.47 10.91
N LEU A 208 21.06 1.20 11.14
CA LEU A 208 20.31 0.79 12.33
C LEU A 208 21.21 0.78 13.60
N LYS A 209 20.57 0.94 14.73
CA LYS A 209 21.19 0.66 16.05
C LYS A 209 21.39 -0.85 16.23
N PRO A 210 22.27 -1.29 17.13
CA PRO A 210 22.27 -2.67 17.61
C PRO A 210 20.87 -3.08 18.08
N GLY A 211 20.35 -4.21 17.57
CA GLY A 211 18.97 -4.66 17.82
C GLY A 211 17.89 -3.96 17.03
N GLY A 212 18.24 -3.04 16.12
CA GLY A 212 17.30 -2.43 15.18
C GLY A 212 16.68 -3.47 14.23
N ARG A 213 15.49 -3.18 13.72
CA ARG A 213 14.69 -4.12 12.90
C ARG A 213 14.41 -3.56 11.53
N ILE A 214 14.33 -4.44 10.53
CA ILE A 214 13.92 -4.10 9.18
C ILE A 214 12.80 -5.03 8.70
N VAL A 215 11.83 -4.48 7.99
CA VAL A 215 10.84 -5.23 7.21
C VAL A 215 11.10 -4.99 5.74
N SER A 216 11.35 -6.06 4.99
CA SER A 216 11.52 -6.01 3.54
C SER A 216 10.18 -6.26 2.84
N LEU A 217 9.83 -5.39 1.88
CA LEU A 217 8.66 -5.53 1.00
C LEU A 217 9.05 -6.08 -0.39
N VAL A 218 10.33 -6.33 -0.64
CA VAL A 218 10.85 -6.65 -1.97
C VAL A 218 11.50 -8.04 -2.06
N GLY A 219 11.39 -8.83 -1.02
CA GLY A 219 11.92 -10.18 -0.95
C GLY A 219 12.66 -10.46 0.37
N PRO A 220 13.18 -11.68 0.55
CA PRO A 220 13.96 -12.03 1.73
C PRO A 220 15.24 -11.19 1.84
N LEU A 221 15.71 -11.04 3.06
CA LEU A 221 16.97 -10.39 3.40
C LEU A 221 18.14 -11.33 3.10
#